data_67454a47faeb89a2dbea508c24686a8b
#
_entry.id   67454a47faeb89a2dbea508c24686a8b
#
_cell.length_a   1.000
_cell.length_b   1.000
_cell.length_c   1.000
_cell.angle_alpha   90.00
_cell.angle_beta   90.00
_cell.angle_gamma   90.00
#
_symmetry.space_group_name_H-M   'P 1'
#
loop_
_entity.id
_entity.type
_entity.pdbx_description
1 polymer ?
#
loop_
_entity_poly.entity_id
_entity_poly.type
_entity_poly.pdbx_seq_one_letter_code
_entity_poly.pdbx_strand_id
1 'polypeptide(L)'
;VQEGDAVSKGDILIELTGDDLTESIQSASESLRSAEISMQNQQDNMSNYTITSPISGTIIEKDAKQGDALTSGSTLCVIYDLSYLEMVINVDELQIGALSVGQKVQLTADAVTDKTYIGTVTRVSMKGSSSGGTTTYPITIRIDNTDGLRPGMNANAEIVVAEANNALVVPNAAVIRGGYVLVSKKSPSAANAVEDMDAPDGYVYVKVETGVSDDSYT
;
A
#
# COMPACT_ATOMS: atom_id res chain seq x y z
N VAL A 1 -62.84 -44.28 -16.20
CA VAL A 1 -63.59 -44.92 -17.31
C VAL A 1 -64.74 -45.74 -16.76
N GLN A 2 -65.84 -45.80 -17.48
CA GLN A 2 -67.02 -46.51 -17.08
C GLN A 2 -67.28 -47.70 -18.03
N GLU A 3 -68.15 -48.61 -17.61
CA GLU A 3 -68.54 -49.77 -18.43
C GLU A 3 -69.27 -49.30 -19.69
N GLY A 4 -68.70 -49.63 -20.86
CA GLY A 4 -69.17 -49.15 -22.17
C GLY A 4 -68.38 -48.07 -22.84
N ASP A 5 -67.37 -47.49 -22.20
CA ASP A 5 -66.49 -46.51 -22.80
C ASP A 5 -65.53 -47.12 -23.85
N ALA A 6 -65.38 -46.46 -24.98
CA ALA A 6 -64.43 -46.88 -26.00
C ALA A 6 -63.05 -46.31 -25.61
N VAL A 7 -62.06 -47.23 -25.49
CA VAL A 7 -60.67 -46.83 -25.13
C VAL A 7 -59.69 -47.20 -26.23
N SER A 8 -58.69 -46.34 -26.43
CA SER A 8 -57.61 -46.55 -27.37
C SER A 8 -56.37 -47.13 -26.65
N LYS A 9 -55.49 -47.77 -27.39
CA LYS A 9 -54.23 -48.28 -26.85
C LYS A 9 -53.36 -47.13 -26.36
N GLY A 10 -53.10 -47.07 -25.03
CA GLY A 10 -52.35 -46.07 -24.37
C GLY A 10 -53.14 -45.10 -23.50
N ASP A 11 -54.49 -45.21 -23.50
CA ASP A 11 -55.36 -44.42 -22.64
C ASP A 11 -55.17 -44.81 -21.17
N ILE A 12 -55.12 -43.78 -20.29
CA ILE A 12 -55.05 -43.97 -18.83
C ILE A 12 -56.47 -44.44 -18.37
N LEU A 13 -56.58 -45.64 -17.91
CA LEU A 13 -57.84 -46.18 -17.43
C LEU A 13 -58.11 -45.89 -15.95
N ILE A 14 -57.07 -45.94 -15.14
CA ILE A 14 -57.13 -45.67 -13.71
C ILE A 14 -55.79 -45.04 -13.31
N GLU A 15 -55.85 -44.00 -12.57
CA GLU A 15 -54.73 -43.43 -11.88
C GLU A 15 -54.79 -43.76 -10.40
N LEU A 16 -53.79 -44.52 -9.93
CA LEU A 16 -53.70 -44.91 -8.52
C LEU A 16 -52.93 -43.86 -7.80
N THR A 17 -53.56 -43.12 -6.91
CA THR A 17 -52.84 -42.19 -5.98
C THR A 17 -52.32 -43.04 -4.82
N GLY A 18 -51.03 -43.23 -4.79
CA GLY A 18 -50.31 -43.85 -3.67
C GLY A 18 -49.54 -42.79 -2.87
N ASP A 19 -50.16 -42.25 -1.85
CA ASP A 19 -49.50 -41.30 -0.94
C ASP A 19 -48.25 -41.93 -0.33
N ASP A 20 -48.34 -43.23 0.06
CA ASP A 20 -47.22 -44.03 0.58
C ASP A 20 -46.03 -44.14 -0.39
N LEU A 21 -46.28 -44.20 -1.70
CA LEU A 21 -45.21 -44.27 -2.71
C LEU A 21 -44.50 -42.93 -2.88
N THR A 22 -45.27 -41.83 -2.86
CA THR A 22 -44.74 -40.47 -2.93
C THR A 22 -43.88 -40.17 -1.71
N GLU A 23 -44.35 -40.52 -0.51
CA GLU A 23 -43.58 -40.37 0.75
C GLU A 23 -42.33 -41.26 0.74
N SER A 24 -42.39 -42.46 0.21
CA SER A 24 -41.24 -43.37 0.07
C SER A 24 -40.17 -42.79 -0.87
N ILE A 25 -40.58 -42.21 -2.01
CA ILE A 25 -39.70 -41.56 -2.96
C ILE A 25 -39.08 -40.31 -2.32
N GLN A 26 -39.84 -39.49 -1.60
CA GLN A 26 -39.38 -38.32 -0.89
C GLN A 26 -38.31 -38.71 0.15
N SER A 27 -38.60 -39.70 1.01
CA SER A 27 -37.68 -40.20 2.03
C SER A 27 -36.38 -40.76 1.43
N ALA A 28 -36.47 -41.49 0.31
CA ALA A 28 -35.32 -42.00 -0.41
C ALA A 28 -34.46 -40.86 -1.00
N SER A 29 -35.12 -39.84 -1.55
CA SER A 29 -34.44 -38.62 -2.08
C SER A 29 -33.70 -37.85 -0.99
N GLU A 30 -34.33 -37.67 0.19
CA GLU A 30 -33.70 -37.03 1.35
C GLU A 30 -32.52 -37.84 1.89
N SER A 31 -32.63 -39.15 1.91
CA SER A 31 -31.54 -40.04 2.31
C SER A 31 -30.35 -39.97 1.33
N LEU A 32 -30.63 -39.94 0.03
CA LEU A 32 -29.62 -39.78 -1.00
C LEU A 32 -28.90 -38.45 -0.84
N ARG A 33 -29.63 -37.35 -0.67
CA ARG A 33 -29.05 -36.01 -0.45
C ARG A 33 -28.18 -35.95 0.81
N SER A 34 -28.61 -36.60 1.89
CA SER A 34 -27.83 -36.69 3.12
C SER A 34 -26.50 -37.46 2.92
N ALA A 35 -26.56 -38.57 2.14
CA ALA A 35 -25.38 -39.33 1.79
C ALA A 35 -24.42 -38.54 0.89
N GLU A 36 -24.93 -37.78 -0.07
CA GLU A 36 -24.14 -36.90 -0.94
C GLU A 36 -23.41 -35.81 -0.13
N ILE A 37 -24.13 -35.16 0.81
CA ILE A 37 -23.53 -34.16 1.71
C ILE A 37 -22.44 -34.78 2.59
N SER A 38 -22.69 -35.97 3.13
CA SER A 38 -21.70 -36.71 3.90
C SER A 38 -20.43 -37.02 3.08
N MET A 39 -20.62 -37.49 1.85
CA MET A 39 -19.51 -37.78 0.94
C MET A 39 -18.72 -36.50 0.62
N GLN A 40 -19.40 -35.39 0.32
CA GLN A 40 -18.78 -34.11 0.07
C GLN A 40 -17.95 -33.65 1.27
N ASN A 41 -18.51 -33.74 2.47
CA ASN A 41 -17.79 -33.38 3.71
C ASN A 41 -16.53 -34.23 3.91
N GLN A 42 -16.56 -35.52 3.55
CA GLN A 42 -15.37 -36.37 3.63
C GLN A 42 -14.33 -36.00 2.59
N GLN A 43 -14.74 -35.62 1.37
CA GLN A 43 -13.84 -35.15 0.33
C GLN A 43 -13.20 -33.83 0.73
N ASP A 44 -13.96 -32.88 1.28
CA ASP A 44 -13.45 -31.61 1.79
C ASP A 44 -12.46 -31.83 2.94
N ASN A 45 -12.75 -32.76 3.85
CA ASN A 45 -11.82 -33.14 4.90
C ASN A 45 -10.52 -33.72 4.32
N MET A 46 -10.59 -34.58 3.30
CA MET A 46 -9.39 -35.12 2.65
C MET A 46 -8.53 -34.01 1.99
N SER A 47 -9.15 -32.99 1.39
CA SER A 47 -8.43 -31.89 0.79
C SER A 47 -7.59 -31.10 1.81
N ASN A 48 -8.04 -31.03 3.07
CA ASN A 48 -7.36 -30.36 4.17
C ASN A 48 -6.03 -31.05 4.60
N TYR A 49 -5.79 -32.29 4.16
CA TYR A 49 -4.52 -32.98 4.40
C TYR A 49 -3.40 -32.49 3.46
N THR A 50 -3.74 -31.76 2.41
CA THR A 50 -2.76 -31.17 1.50
C THR A 50 -2.81 -29.64 1.62
N ILE A 51 -1.82 -29.07 2.28
CA ILE A 51 -1.75 -27.62 2.49
C ILE A 51 -0.86 -27.03 1.40
N THR A 52 -1.44 -26.13 0.61
CA THR A 52 -0.74 -25.42 -0.46
C THR A 52 -0.57 -23.93 -0.12
N SER A 53 0.46 -23.31 -0.67
CA SER A 53 0.66 -21.88 -0.50
C SER A 53 -0.45 -21.10 -1.22
N PRO A 54 -1.13 -20.15 -0.56
CA PRO A 54 -2.13 -19.30 -1.19
C PRO A 54 -1.51 -18.17 -2.04
N ILE A 55 -0.22 -17.90 -1.88
CA ILE A 55 0.49 -16.84 -2.59
C ILE A 55 1.84 -17.36 -3.11
N SER A 56 2.38 -16.68 -4.13
CA SER A 56 3.77 -16.84 -4.53
C SER A 56 4.65 -16.02 -3.58
N GLY A 57 5.79 -16.56 -3.17
CA GLY A 57 6.67 -15.83 -2.26
C GLY A 57 7.79 -16.70 -1.69
N THR A 58 8.45 -16.15 -0.68
CA THR A 58 9.54 -16.82 0.03
C THR A 58 9.08 -17.21 1.44
N ILE A 59 9.37 -18.44 1.85
CA ILE A 59 9.14 -18.88 3.22
C ILE A 59 10.15 -18.18 4.12
N ILE A 60 9.65 -17.33 5.01
CA ILE A 60 10.47 -16.56 5.96
C ILE A 60 10.63 -17.32 7.26
N GLU A 61 9.58 -17.99 7.69
CA GLU A 61 9.55 -18.76 8.94
C GLU A 61 8.87 -20.09 8.70
N LYS A 62 9.38 -21.16 9.28
CA LYS A 62 8.83 -22.50 9.21
C LYS A 62 8.81 -23.11 10.61
N ASP A 63 7.61 -23.17 11.18
CA ASP A 63 7.41 -23.68 12.54
C ASP A 63 7.21 -25.19 12.56
N ALA A 64 6.50 -25.73 11.55
CA ALA A 64 6.18 -27.15 11.50
C ALA A 64 7.37 -28.00 11.04
N LYS A 65 7.59 -29.12 11.71
CA LYS A 65 8.60 -30.15 11.40
C LYS A 65 7.92 -31.45 11.01
N GLN A 66 8.65 -32.28 10.30
CA GLN A 66 8.18 -33.62 9.98
C GLN A 66 7.97 -34.43 11.26
N GLY A 67 6.77 -35.00 11.41
CA GLY A 67 6.36 -35.77 12.59
C GLY A 67 5.56 -34.98 13.62
N ASP A 68 5.41 -33.67 13.43
CA ASP A 68 4.59 -32.85 14.34
C ASP A 68 3.09 -33.16 14.15
N ALA A 69 2.37 -33.22 15.26
CA ALA A 69 0.92 -33.29 15.24
C ALA A 69 0.35 -31.87 15.08
N LEU A 70 -0.33 -31.64 13.97
CA LEU A 70 -0.93 -30.35 13.66
C LEU A 70 -2.39 -30.30 14.12
N THR A 71 -2.79 -29.18 14.67
CA THR A 71 -4.17 -28.89 15.04
C THR A 71 -4.71 -27.72 14.20
N SER A 72 -6.02 -27.63 14.08
CA SER A 72 -6.64 -26.50 13.42
C SER A 72 -6.23 -25.18 14.09
N GLY A 73 -5.80 -24.21 13.29
CA GLY A 73 -5.30 -22.92 13.78
C GLY A 73 -3.77 -22.86 14.03
N SER A 74 -3.04 -23.98 13.86
CA SER A 74 -1.57 -23.95 13.96
C SER A 74 -0.95 -23.20 12.77
N THR A 75 0.01 -22.34 13.06
CA THR A 75 0.85 -21.71 12.02
C THR A 75 1.89 -22.71 11.55
N LEU A 76 1.95 -22.95 10.25
CA LEU A 76 2.90 -23.91 9.66
C LEU A 76 4.15 -23.23 9.15
N CYS A 77 3.96 -22.15 8.42
CA CYS A 77 5.00 -21.29 7.88
C CYS A 77 4.45 -19.89 7.61
N VAL A 78 5.37 -18.94 7.51
CA VAL A 78 5.09 -17.56 7.10
C VAL A 78 5.71 -17.34 5.73
N ILE A 79 4.90 -16.87 4.77
CA ILE A 79 5.31 -16.63 3.40
C ILE A 79 5.17 -15.13 3.12
N TYR A 80 6.24 -14.51 2.64
CA TYR A 80 6.27 -13.11 2.23
C TYR A 80 6.41 -13.02 0.72
N ASP A 81 5.60 -12.14 0.13
CA ASP A 81 5.86 -11.63 -1.22
C ASP A 81 6.94 -10.56 -1.11
N LEU A 82 8.12 -10.86 -1.63
CA LEU A 82 9.28 -9.96 -1.63
C LEU A 82 9.45 -9.24 -2.99
N SER A 83 8.44 -9.23 -3.84
CA SER A 83 8.47 -8.51 -5.12
C SER A 83 8.59 -7.00 -4.92
N TYR A 84 8.14 -6.50 -3.79
CA TYR A 84 8.33 -5.13 -3.32
C TYR A 84 8.37 -5.10 -1.79
N LEU A 85 8.86 -4.01 -1.25
CA LEU A 85 8.80 -3.73 0.20
C LEU A 85 8.02 -2.45 0.45
N GLU A 86 7.42 -2.35 1.61
CA GLU A 86 6.76 -1.15 2.08
C GLU A 86 7.45 -0.64 3.34
N MET A 87 7.68 0.67 3.39
CA MET A 87 8.14 1.38 4.55
C MET A 87 7.03 2.31 5.04
N VAL A 88 6.74 2.26 6.32
CA VAL A 88 5.80 3.19 6.95
C VAL A 88 6.59 4.14 7.84
N ILE A 89 6.48 5.43 7.58
CA ILE A 89 7.06 6.49 8.39
C ILE A 89 5.97 7.40 8.94
N ASN A 90 6.22 7.99 10.09
CA ASN A 90 5.31 8.96 10.70
C ASN A 90 5.84 10.38 10.44
N VAL A 91 5.03 11.20 9.80
CA VAL A 91 5.37 12.58 9.45
C VAL A 91 4.59 13.54 10.32
N ASP A 92 5.23 14.60 10.78
CA ASP A 92 4.63 15.64 11.60
C ASP A 92 3.51 16.39 10.85
N GLU A 93 2.48 16.83 11.59
CA GLU A 93 1.34 17.58 11.08
C GLU A 93 1.76 18.84 10.29
N LEU A 94 2.84 19.49 10.70
CA LEU A 94 3.32 20.71 10.02
C LEU A 94 3.92 20.43 8.63
N GLN A 95 4.36 19.19 8.39
CA GLN A 95 5.02 18.80 7.15
C GLN A 95 4.11 18.01 6.20
N ILE A 96 3.04 17.39 6.74
CA ILE A 96 2.18 16.50 5.96
C ILE A 96 1.52 17.21 4.75
N GLY A 97 1.25 18.50 4.86
CA GLY A 97 0.63 19.30 3.79
C GLY A 97 1.50 19.44 2.53
N ALA A 98 2.81 19.23 2.64
CA ALA A 98 3.75 19.27 1.51
C ALA A 98 3.89 17.91 0.81
N LEU A 99 3.28 16.83 1.36
CA LEU A 99 3.42 15.49 0.85
C LEU A 99 2.22 15.07 0.01
N SER A 100 2.50 14.35 -1.07
CA SER A 100 1.49 13.84 -1.99
C SER A 100 1.81 12.42 -2.43
N VAL A 101 0.76 11.65 -2.73
CA VAL A 101 0.90 10.33 -3.35
C VAL A 101 1.59 10.50 -4.71
N GLY A 102 2.54 9.62 -5.01
CA GLY A 102 3.35 9.64 -6.22
C GLY A 102 4.70 10.34 -6.08
N GLN A 103 4.97 11.04 -4.96
CA GLN A 103 6.29 11.62 -4.71
C GLN A 103 7.37 10.55 -4.61
N LYS A 104 8.54 10.86 -5.15
CA LYS A 104 9.73 10.01 -5.03
C LYS A 104 10.43 10.27 -3.71
N VAL A 105 10.94 9.20 -3.15
CA VAL A 105 11.63 9.17 -1.86
C VAL A 105 12.97 8.50 -2.05
N GLN A 106 14.03 9.11 -1.60
CA GLN A 106 15.33 8.45 -1.48
C GLN A 106 15.38 7.71 -0.14
N LEU A 107 15.83 6.45 -0.18
CA LEU A 107 15.95 5.63 1.00
C LEU A 107 17.36 5.08 1.13
N THR A 108 17.85 5.07 2.35
CA THR A 108 19.11 4.42 2.73
C THR A 108 18.82 3.45 3.86
N ALA A 109 19.40 2.26 3.81
CA ALA A 109 19.27 1.27 4.86
C ALA A 109 20.58 1.14 5.62
N ASP A 110 20.52 1.12 6.95
CA ASP A 110 21.72 1.07 7.81
C ASP A 110 22.54 -0.22 7.56
N ALA A 111 21.89 -1.31 7.17
CA ALA A 111 22.53 -2.57 6.87
C ALA A 111 23.14 -2.65 5.46
N VAL A 112 22.89 -1.68 4.58
CA VAL A 112 23.36 -1.64 3.19
C VAL A 112 23.89 -0.24 2.91
N THR A 113 25.13 0.02 3.33
CA THR A 113 25.74 1.35 3.43
C THR A 113 26.02 2.04 2.09
N ASP A 114 26.15 1.27 1.00
CA ASP A 114 26.63 1.81 -0.29
C ASP A 114 25.51 1.89 -1.36
N LYS A 115 24.25 1.72 -0.94
CA LYS A 115 23.11 1.76 -1.87
C LYS A 115 22.07 2.76 -1.44
N THR A 116 21.60 3.53 -2.41
CA THR A 116 20.40 4.37 -2.29
C THR A 116 19.28 3.71 -3.09
N TYR A 117 18.12 3.63 -2.50
CA TYR A 117 16.93 3.07 -3.12
C TYR A 117 15.95 4.21 -3.43
N ILE A 118 15.17 4.01 -4.47
CA ILE A 118 14.10 4.95 -4.81
C ILE A 118 12.77 4.30 -4.48
N GLY A 119 12.04 4.91 -3.57
CA GLY A 119 10.67 4.57 -3.27
C GLY A 119 9.69 5.59 -3.84
N THR A 120 8.42 5.24 -3.75
CA THR A 120 7.31 6.12 -4.15
C THR A 120 6.27 6.14 -3.03
N VAL A 121 5.78 7.32 -2.67
CA VAL A 121 4.68 7.46 -1.72
C VAL A 121 3.41 6.89 -2.34
N THR A 122 2.88 5.82 -1.76
CA THR A 122 1.66 5.15 -2.23
C THR A 122 0.44 5.55 -1.42
N ARG A 123 0.64 5.94 -0.18
CA ARG A 123 -0.46 6.33 0.69
C ARG A 123 -0.02 7.38 1.70
N VAL A 124 -0.84 8.42 1.83
CA VAL A 124 -0.80 9.41 2.91
C VAL A 124 -2.06 9.20 3.76
N SER A 125 -1.90 8.88 5.04
CA SER A 125 -3.04 8.64 5.91
C SER A 125 -3.78 9.95 6.21
N MET A 126 -5.10 9.92 6.13
CA MET A 126 -5.95 11.03 6.57
C MET A 126 -6.19 11.01 8.09
N LYS A 127 -5.82 9.91 8.77
CA LYS A 127 -5.95 9.76 10.22
C LYS A 127 -4.59 9.93 10.87
N GLY A 128 -4.43 11.00 11.64
CA GLY A 128 -3.28 11.23 12.49
C GLY A 128 -3.38 10.44 13.80
N SER A 129 -2.23 10.26 14.43
CA SER A 129 -2.08 9.73 15.78
C SER A 129 -1.39 10.76 16.64
N SER A 130 -1.99 11.12 17.79
CA SER A 130 -1.41 12.08 18.71
C SER A 130 -0.81 11.34 19.92
N SER A 131 0.45 11.62 20.21
CA SER A 131 1.17 11.09 21.36
C SER A 131 2.11 12.15 21.92
N GLY A 132 2.08 12.38 23.22
CA GLY A 132 2.96 13.36 23.88
C GLY A 132 2.80 14.80 23.40
N GLY A 133 1.63 15.18 22.85
CA GLY A 133 1.38 16.55 22.36
C GLY A 133 1.80 16.79 20.90
N THR A 134 2.33 15.77 20.23
CA THR A 134 2.68 15.83 18.80
C THR A 134 1.73 14.95 18.00
N THR A 135 1.18 15.48 16.91
CA THR A 135 0.33 14.74 15.97
C THR A 135 1.17 14.33 14.77
N THR A 136 1.15 13.04 14.46
CA THR A 136 1.85 12.50 13.29
C THR A 136 0.88 11.72 12.40
N TYR A 137 1.20 11.69 11.11
CA TYR A 137 0.43 10.98 10.08
C TYR A 137 1.30 9.90 9.46
N PRO A 138 0.87 8.64 9.47
CA PRO A 138 1.61 7.58 8.81
C PRO A 138 1.50 7.71 7.29
N ILE A 139 2.64 7.62 6.61
CA ILE A 139 2.72 7.51 5.16
C ILE A 139 3.36 6.18 4.78
N THR A 140 2.90 5.61 3.67
CA THR A 140 3.42 4.35 3.14
C THR A 140 4.22 4.64 1.88
N ILE A 141 5.45 4.15 1.86
CA ILE A 141 6.39 4.27 0.75
C ILE A 141 6.63 2.87 0.19
N ARG A 142 6.40 2.68 -1.09
CA ARG A 142 6.67 1.44 -1.80
C ARG A 142 8.05 1.48 -2.43
N ILE A 143 8.79 0.38 -2.30
CA ILE A 143 10.14 0.18 -2.80
C ILE A 143 10.11 -1.04 -3.72
N ASP A 144 10.23 -0.83 -5.03
CA ASP A 144 10.18 -1.92 -6.01
C ASP A 144 11.55 -2.59 -6.20
N ASN A 145 12.64 -1.85 -6.04
CA ASN A 145 13.98 -2.46 -6.04
C ASN A 145 14.36 -2.86 -4.62
N THR A 146 14.25 -4.14 -4.32
CA THR A 146 14.48 -4.70 -2.98
C THR A 146 15.87 -5.35 -2.82
N ASP A 147 16.77 -5.18 -3.81
CA ASP A 147 18.08 -5.86 -3.82
C ASP A 147 18.93 -5.57 -2.57
N GLY A 148 19.11 -6.57 -1.74
CA GLY A 148 19.82 -6.48 -0.46
C GLY A 148 18.96 -6.05 0.72
N LEU A 149 17.74 -5.54 0.51
CA LEU A 149 16.81 -5.19 1.58
C LEU A 149 16.08 -6.43 2.11
N ARG A 150 15.77 -6.41 3.39
CA ARG A 150 14.96 -7.43 4.04
C ARG A 150 13.90 -6.78 4.93
N PRO A 151 12.72 -7.39 5.08
CA PRO A 151 11.73 -6.94 6.06
C PRO A 151 12.34 -6.85 7.45
N GLY A 152 12.01 -5.78 8.18
CA GLY A 152 12.52 -5.53 9.52
C GLY A 152 13.86 -4.78 9.60
N MET A 153 14.48 -4.43 8.48
CA MET A 153 15.65 -3.55 8.46
C MET A 153 15.26 -2.11 8.81
N ASN A 154 16.16 -1.41 9.51
CA ASN A 154 16.05 0.03 9.71
C ASN A 154 16.46 0.76 8.43
N ALA A 155 15.69 1.75 8.06
CA ALA A 155 15.97 2.59 6.90
C ALA A 155 15.58 4.04 7.16
N ASN A 156 16.31 4.96 6.53
CA ASN A 156 16.04 6.39 6.54
C ASN A 156 15.41 6.78 5.21
N ALA A 157 14.44 7.69 5.24
CA ALA A 157 13.74 8.18 4.06
C ALA A 157 13.93 9.69 3.95
N GLU A 158 14.36 10.15 2.78
CA GLU A 158 14.47 11.55 2.43
C GLU A 158 13.46 11.86 1.32
N ILE A 159 12.52 12.77 1.61
CA ILE A 159 11.44 13.12 0.70
C ILE A 159 11.69 14.52 0.17
N VAL A 160 11.85 14.63 -1.15
CA VAL A 160 11.97 15.93 -1.81
C VAL A 160 10.58 16.55 -1.90
N VAL A 161 10.34 17.59 -1.11
CA VAL A 161 9.02 18.26 -1.05
C VAL A 161 8.88 19.38 -2.08
N ALA A 162 10.01 19.94 -2.53
CA ALA A 162 10.03 20.96 -3.58
C ALA A 162 11.37 20.90 -4.32
N GLU A 163 11.35 21.14 -5.61
CA GLU A 163 12.53 21.18 -6.47
C GLU A 163 12.43 22.36 -7.44
N ALA A 164 13.50 23.08 -7.60
CA ALA A 164 13.61 24.14 -8.62
C ALA A 164 14.79 23.82 -9.55
N ASN A 165 14.48 23.44 -10.79
CA ASN A 165 15.49 23.14 -11.79
C ASN A 165 15.96 24.41 -12.49
N ASN A 166 17.28 24.53 -12.73
CA ASN A 166 17.92 25.68 -13.37
C ASN A 166 17.68 27.03 -12.68
N ALA A 167 17.43 27.00 -11.36
CA ALA A 167 17.28 28.23 -10.58
C ALA A 167 18.62 28.90 -10.31
N LEU A 168 18.63 30.22 -10.29
CA LEU A 168 19.76 30.98 -9.77
C LEU A 168 19.70 30.92 -8.24
N VAL A 169 20.71 30.38 -7.61
CA VAL A 169 20.76 30.21 -6.16
C VAL A 169 21.75 31.19 -5.54
N VAL A 170 21.38 31.71 -4.37
CA VAL A 170 22.25 32.55 -3.54
C VAL A 170 22.23 32.02 -2.10
N PRO A 171 23.31 32.18 -1.33
CA PRO A 171 23.28 31.82 0.08
C PRO A 171 22.16 32.55 0.82
N ASN A 172 21.47 31.88 1.74
CA ASN A 172 20.36 32.48 2.53
C ASN A 172 20.80 33.80 3.22
N ALA A 173 22.04 33.87 3.67
CA ALA A 173 22.62 35.07 4.27
C ALA A 173 22.75 36.26 3.30
N ALA A 174 22.70 36.04 2.00
CA ALA A 174 22.76 37.12 1.00
C ALA A 174 21.41 37.80 0.78
N VAL A 175 20.31 37.15 1.19
CA VAL A 175 18.94 37.69 1.10
C VAL A 175 18.61 38.36 2.44
N ILE A 176 18.52 39.68 2.42
CA ILE A 176 18.16 40.47 3.61
C ILE A 176 16.61 40.58 3.73
N ARG A 177 16.17 41.00 4.91
CA ARG A 177 14.76 41.16 5.24
C ARG A 177 14.03 42.04 4.22
N GLY A 178 12.94 41.48 3.65
CA GLY A 178 12.15 42.17 2.62
C GLY A 178 12.42 41.65 1.20
N GLY A 179 13.33 40.64 1.04
CA GLY A 179 13.63 40.05 -0.27
C GLY A 179 14.59 40.93 -1.10
N TYR A 180 15.64 41.43 -0.48
CA TYR A 180 16.65 42.25 -1.19
C TYR A 180 17.98 41.53 -1.17
N VAL A 181 18.73 41.67 -2.28
CA VAL A 181 20.10 41.17 -2.43
C VAL A 181 21.02 42.32 -2.80
N LEU A 182 22.22 42.35 -2.21
CA LEU A 182 23.23 43.32 -2.53
C LEU A 182 23.99 42.91 -3.78
N VAL A 183 23.95 43.71 -4.83
CA VAL A 183 24.63 43.44 -6.10
C VAL A 183 25.60 44.56 -6.44
N SER A 184 26.67 44.27 -7.17
CA SER A 184 27.60 45.30 -7.66
C SER A 184 26.89 46.24 -8.65
N LYS A 185 27.19 47.54 -8.59
CA LYS A 185 26.71 48.53 -9.58
C LYS A 185 27.12 48.18 -11.02
N LYS A 186 28.11 47.31 -11.20
CA LYS A 186 28.55 46.81 -12.52
C LYS A 186 27.72 45.62 -13.02
N SER A 187 26.86 45.03 -12.19
CA SER A 187 26.00 43.93 -12.57
C SER A 187 24.89 44.43 -13.48
N PRO A 188 24.47 43.62 -14.48
CA PRO A 188 23.28 43.94 -15.28
C PRO A 188 22.03 44.10 -14.41
N SER A 189 21.92 43.35 -13.31
CA SER A 189 20.82 43.42 -12.35
C SER A 189 20.74 44.76 -11.61
N ALA A 190 21.80 45.56 -11.60
CA ALA A 190 21.82 46.90 -10.98
C ALA A 190 20.80 47.87 -11.65
N ALA A 191 20.35 47.59 -12.86
CA ALA A 191 19.28 48.35 -13.50
C ALA A 191 17.93 48.32 -12.74
N ASN A 192 17.75 47.30 -11.87
CA ASN A 192 16.55 47.11 -11.02
C ASN A 192 16.85 47.57 -9.56
N ALA A 193 17.79 48.48 -9.35
CA ALA A 193 18.14 48.97 -8.03
C ALA A 193 16.98 49.70 -7.34
N VAL A 194 16.85 49.49 -6.04
CA VAL A 194 15.88 50.20 -5.20
C VAL A 194 16.51 51.48 -4.72
N GLU A 195 15.95 52.65 -5.07
CA GLU A 195 16.51 53.96 -4.81
C GLU A 195 16.48 54.37 -3.33
N ASP A 196 15.52 53.84 -2.55
CA ASP A 196 15.29 54.24 -1.16
C ASP A 196 16.13 53.46 -0.13
N MET A 197 17.10 52.65 -0.58
CA MET A 197 17.96 51.86 0.31
C MET A 197 19.41 52.30 0.22
N ASP A 198 20.00 52.71 1.36
CA ASP A 198 21.37 53.09 1.46
C ASP A 198 22.29 51.85 1.40
N ALA A 199 23.13 51.77 0.39
CA ALA A 199 23.99 50.64 0.13
C ALA A 199 25.47 51.04 0.21
N PRO A 200 26.40 50.12 0.55
CA PRO A 200 27.85 50.40 0.55
C PRO A 200 28.34 50.87 -0.81
N ASP A 201 29.42 51.62 -0.80
CA ASP A 201 30.06 52.16 -2.01
C ASP A 201 30.32 51.05 -3.06
N GLY A 202 29.86 51.27 -4.28
CA GLY A 202 30.02 50.32 -5.38
C GLY A 202 28.94 49.25 -5.48
N TYR A 203 27.92 49.22 -4.58
CA TYR A 203 26.83 48.27 -4.54
C TYR A 203 25.47 48.95 -4.56
N VAL A 204 24.44 48.17 -4.87
CA VAL A 204 23.01 48.57 -4.83
C VAL A 204 22.18 47.40 -4.35
N TYR A 205 21.05 47.67 -3.74
CA TYR A 205 20.06 46.66 -3.39
C TYR A 205 19.09 46.45 -4.56
N VAL A 206 18.85 45.18 -4.85
CA VAL A 206 17.87 44.76 -5.84
C VAL A 206 16.82 43.88 -5.15
N LYS A 207 15.56 44.13 -5.41
CA LYS A 207 14.48 43.31 -4.91
C LYS A 207 14.43 42.02 -5.73
N VAL A 208 14.36 40.88 -5.05
CA VAL A 208 14.24 39.53 -5.65
C VAL A 208 13.02 38.83 -5.12
N GLU A 209 12.45 37.97 -5.95
CA GLU A 209 11.45 37.02 -5.52
C GLU A 209 12.17 35.70 -5.25
N THR A 210 12.05 35.21 -4.01
CA THR A 210 12.62 33.94 -3.59
C THR A 210 11.63 32.82 -3.86
N GLY A 211 12.12 31.69 -4.36
CA GLY A 211 11.38 30.49 -4.60
C GLY A 211 11.58 29.45 -3.49
N VAL A 212 12.04 28.26 -3.89
CA VAL A 212 12.40 27.18 -2.96
C VAL A 212 13.70 27.54 -2.25
N SER A 213 13.75 27.29 -0.95
CA SER A 213 14.97 27.46 -0.15
C SER A 213 15.24 26.21 0.69
N ASP A 214 16.52 25.94 0.93
CA ASP A 214 17.00 24.94 1.88
C ASP A 214 17.69 25.63 3.08
N ASP A 215 18.42 24.88 3.90
CA ASP A 215 19.15 25.42 5.06
C ASP A 215 20.30 26.35 4.67
N SER A 216 20.76 26.34 3.44
CA SER A 216 21.96 27.04 2.96
C SER A 216 21.69 28.05 1.85
N TYR A 217 20.77 27.72 0.95
CA TYR A 217 20.54 28.50 -0.28
C TYR A 217 19.04 28.74 -0.52
N THR A 218 18.77 29.84 -1.27
CA THR A 218 17.44 30.19 -1.74
C THR A 218 17.49 30.67 -3.19
#